data_a5001fc2158a090207bbfb41f332e2d9
#
_entry.id   a5001fc2158a090207bbfb41f332e2d9
#
_cell.length_a   1.000
_cell.length_b   1.000
_cell.length_c   1.000
_cell.angle_alpha   90.00
_cell.angle_beta   90.00
_cell.angle_gamma   90.00
#
_symmetry.space_group_name_H-M   'P 1'
#
loop_
_entity.id
_entity.type
_entity.pdbx_description
1 polymer ?
#
loop_
_entity_poly.entity_id
_entity_poly.type
_entity_poly.pdbx_seq_one_letter_code
_entity_poly.pdbx_strand_id
1 'polypeptide(L)'
;MGLVPCGSGNGLALHLGLPTSFADALELAAGTSGRMAELDTGTVNGLPFVNAMGLGLDADVARRFNRLTRRGLPAYARTALAAFFSRSTERCHVSVGGHRETIDAMLIAVANSDQYGNNAKIAPHARVDDGVLDLVAVRPVGLFSACVLGAQLFLGGLDRNPIARRLRGARFLIERPAAGVIHTDGETHMAAATLEVLVRPRSLRLIVPADCAAVGSIEDRPANAFALQLP
;
A
#
# COMPACT_ATOMS: atom_id res chain seq x y z
N MET A 1 18.04 -4.05 -9.27
CA MET A 1 17.30 -5.35 -9.29
C MET A 1 16.25 -5.29 -10.38
N GLY A 2 15.85 -6.46 -10.97
CA GLY A 2 14.72 -6.55 -11.89
C GLY A 2 13.52 -7.20 -11.21
N LEU A 3 12.30 -6.83 -11.60
CA LEU A 3 11.05 -7.38 -11.10
C LEU A 3 10.27 -8.06 -12.24
N VAL A 4 9.91 -9.33 -12.03
CA VAL A 4 9.03 -10.07 -12.94
C VAL A 4 7.70 -10.34 -12.24
N PRO A 5 6.57 -9.82 -12.73
CA PRO A 5 5.28 -9.90 -12.06
C PRO A 5 4.63 -11.28 -12.21
N CYS A 6 4.95 -12.21 -11.32
CA CYS A 6 4.40 -13.58 -11.30
C CYS A 6 3.31 -13.79 -10.24
N GLY A 7 2.95 -12.77 -9.50
CA GLY A 7 1.94 -12.81 -8.45
C GLY A 7 0.51 -12.68 -8.97
N SER A 8 -0.47 -12.85 -8.08
CA SER A 8 -1.90 -12.71 -8.40
C SER A 8 -2.40 -11.25 -8.41
N GLY A 9 -1.67 -10.32 -7.79
CA GLY A 9 -2.07 -8.92 -7.66
C GLY A 9 -1.13 -7.95 -8.37
N ASN A 10 0.18 -8.16 -8.23
CA ASN A 10 1.27 -7.40 -8.87
C ASN A 10 1.17 -5.87 -8.72
N GLY A 11 0.77 -5.39 -7.52
CA GLY A 11 0.45 -3.97 -7.30
C GLY A 11 1.57 -3.02 -7.69
N LEU A 12 2.79 -3.25 -7.18
CA LEU A 12 3.95 -2.43 -7.52
C LEU A 12 4.28 -2.47 -9.02
N ALA A 13 4.21 -3.66 -9.63
CA ALA A 13 4.50 -3.80 -11.06
C ALA A 13 3.51 -3.02 -11.93
N LEU A 14 2.22 -3.07 -11.59
CA LEU A 14 1.17 -2.31 -12.26
C LEU A 14 1.34 -0.80 -12.04
N HIS A 15 1.69 -0.38 -10.82
CA HIS A 15 1.99 1.02 -10.50
C HIS A 15 3.13 1.58 -11.34
N LEU A 16 4.18 0.78 -11.52
CA LEU A 16 5.38 1.17 -12.29
C LEU A 16 5.22 0.97 -13.80
N GLY A 17 4.09 0.43 -14.28
CA GLY A 17 3.89 0.13 -15.70
C GLY A 17 4.79 -0.97 -16.23
N LEU A 18 5.18 -1.93 -15.38
CA LEU A 18 6.01 -3.07 -15.83
C LEU A 18 5.21 -3.95 -16.80
N PRO A 19 5.86 -4.57 -17.79
CA PRO A 19 5.21 -5.52 -18.69
C PRO A 19 4.56 -6.66 -17.93
N THR A 20 3.36 -7.07 -18.35
CA THR A 20 2.64 -8.22 -17.77
C THR A 20 2.97 -9.55 -18.46
N SER A 21 3.53 -9.50 -19.67
CA SER A 21 4.08 -10.65 -20.35
C SER A 21 5.36 -11.10 -19.63
N PHE A 22 5.49 -12.40 -19.36
CA PHE A 22 6.65 -12.95 -18.68
C PHE A 22 7.96 -12.69 -19.46
N ALA A 23 7.92 -12.84 -20.81
CA ALA A 23 9.08 -12.64 -21.66
C ALA A 23 9.56 -11.18 -21.63
N ASP A 24 8.66 -10.22 -21.81
CA ASP A 24 9.01 -8.80 -21.83
C ASP A 24 9.44 -8.31 -20.44
N ALA A 25 8.79 -8.82 -19.37
CA ALA A 25 9.18 -8.51 -17.99
C ALA A 25 10.57 -9.07 -17.66
N LEU A 26 10.91 -10.26 -18.16
CA LEU A 26 12.24 -10.86 -17.98
C LEU A 26 13.31 -10.08 -18.75
N GLU A 27 13.00 -9.64 -19.97
CA GLU A 27 13.90 -8.82 -20.78
C GLU A 27 14.19 -7.48 -20.10
N LEU A 28 13.13 -6.80 -19.60
CA LEU A 28 13.28 -5.59 -18.80
C LEU A 28 14.12 -5.85 -17.54
N ALA A 29 13.82 -6.92 -16.80
CA ALA A 29 14.51 -7.27 -15.56
C ALA A 29 15.99 -7.61 -15.78
N ALA A 30 16.34 -8.15 -16.96
CA ALA A 30 17.73 -8.41 -17.38
C ALA A 30 18.50 -7.13 -17.71
N GLY A 31 17.83 -5.97 -17.80
CA GLY A 31 18.47 -4.68 -18.07
C GLY A 31 18.78 -4.41 -19.53
N THR A 32 18.19 -5.16 -20.45
CA THR A 32 18.34 -4.97 -21.90
C THR A 32 17.57 -3.75 -22.41
N SER A 33 16.59 -3.32 -21.64
CA SER A 33 15.78 -2.13 -21.89
C SER A 33 15.43 -1.44 -20.56
N GLY A 34 14.93 -0.20 -20.63
CA GLY A 34 14.52 0.55 -19.46
C GLY A 34 15.61 1.39 -18.80
N ARG A 35 15.32 1.89 -17.60
CA ARG A 35 16.21 2.72 -16.79
C ARG A 35 16.23 2.29 -15.33
N MET A 36 17.30 2.63 -14.61
CA MET A 36 17.36 2.46 -13.16
C MET A 36 16.54 3.54 -12.47
N ALA A 37 15.71 3.14 -11.52
CA ALA A 37 14.98 4.02 -10.64
C ALA A 37 15.29 3.73 -9.16
N GLU A 38 15.23 4.76 -8.34
CA GLU A 38 15.32 4.65 -6.88
C GLU A 38 13.92 4.86 -6.30
N LEU A 39 13.45 3.86 -5.59
CA LEU A 39 12.13 3.82 -4.96
C LEU A 39 12.27 3.91 -3.45
N ASP A 40 11.28 4.53 -2.84
CA ASP A 40 11.10 4.45 -1.41
C ASP A 40 10.51 3.08 -1.04
N THR A 41 10.69 2.67 0.19
CA THR A 41 9.98 1.55 0.81
C THR A 41 9.43 1.98 2.17
N GLY A 42 8.63 1.14 2.79
CA GLY A 42 8.17 1.37 4.15
C GLY A 42 8.66 0.30 5.11
N THR A 43 8.62 0.61 6.40
CA THR A 43 8.73 -0.39 7.47
C THR A 43 7.62 -0.18 8.48
N VAL A 44 7.12 -1.27 9.07
CA VAL A 44 6.24 -1.24 10.24
C VAL A 44 6.87 -2.07 11.35
N ASN A 45 7.23 -1.43 12.46
CA ASN A 45 7.98 -2.05 13.58
C ASN A 45 9.21 -2.86 13.07
N GLY A 46 9.91 -2.33 12.05
CA GLY A 46 11.07 -2.97 11.43
C GLY A 46 10.74 -4.00 10.33
N LEU A 47 9.50 -4.46 10.17
CA LEU A 47 9.08 -5.33 9.07
C LEU A 47 8.96 -4.49 7.78
N PRO A 48 9.66 -4.85 6.70
CA PRO A 48 9.64 -4.08 5.47
C PRO A 48 8.36 -4.31 4.67
N PHE A 49 7.99 -3.30 3.86
CA PHE A 49 7.03 -3.41 2.77
C PHE A 49 7.44 -2.49 1.62
N VAL A 50 7.11 -2.88 0.42
CA VAL A 50 7.43 -2.10 -0.79
C VAL A 50 6.18 -1.42 -1.34
N ASN A 51 5.04 -2.09 -1.23
CA ASN A 51 3.77 -1.66 -1.81
C ASN A 51 2.85 -1.04 -0.74
N ALA A 52 2.41 -1.84 0.22
CA ALA A 52 1.53 -1.37 1.29
C ALA A 52 1.54 -2.30 2.52
N MET A 53 1.25 -1.72 3.68
CA MET A 53 0.88 -2.46 4.88
C MET A 53 -0.57 -2.13 5.25
N GLY A 54 -1.23 -3.04 5.98
CA GLY A 54 -2.59 -2.80 6.43
C GLY A 54 -2.98 -3.55 7.70
N LEU A 55 -4.03 -3.07 8.35
CA LEU A 55 -4.63 -3.67 9.54
C LEU A 55 -6.18 -3.63 9.48
N GLY A 56 -6.82 -4.35 10.41
CA GLY A 56 -8.27 -4.49 10.42
C GLY A 56 -8.78 -5.38 9.29
N LEU A 57 -9.83 -4.94 8.58
CA LEU A 57 -10.42 -5.68 7.46
C LEU A 57 -9.38 -6.08 6.40
N ASP A 58 -8.42 -5.21 6.11
CA ASP A 58 -7.36 -5.43 5.14
C ASP A 58 -6.49 -6.64 5.49
N ALA A 59 -6.01 -6.69 6.73
CA ALA A 59 -5.24 -7.82 7.23
C ALA A 59 -6.07 -9.12 7.30
N ASP A 60 -7.36 -9.04 7.62
CA ASP A 60 -8.24 -10.22 7.63
C ASP A 60 -8.49 -10.77 6.22
N VAL A 61 -8.66 -9.89 5.23
CA VAL A 61 -8.73 -10.28 3.81
C VAL A 61 -7.44 -10.96 3.37
N ALA A 62 -6.27 -10.36 3.65
CA ALA A 62 -4.97 -10.93 3.31
C ALA A 62 -4.79 -12.32 3.95
N ARG A 63 -5.09 -12.44 5.25
CA ARG A 63 -5.00 -13.70 5.99
C ARG A 63 -5.88 -14.81 5.41
N ARG A 64 -7.12 -14.49 5.03
CA ARG A 64 -8.06 -15.44 4.44
C ARG A 64 -7.63 -15.81 3.02
N PHE A 65 -7.21 -14.83 2.23
CA PHE A 65 -6.77 -15.03 0.85
C PHE A 65 -5.52 -15.91 0.76
N ASN A 66 -4.58 -15.75 1.69
CA ASN A 66 -3.35 -16.57 1.76
C ASN A 66 -3.61 -18.06 2.03
N ARG A 67 -4.77 -18.42 2.59
CA ARG A 67 -5.19 -19.82 2.81
C ARG A 67 -5.82 -20.47 1.58
N LEU A 68 -6.10 -19.69 0.52
CA LEU A 68 -6.75 -20.23 -0.66
C LEU A 68 -5.73 -20.90 -1.60
N THR A 69 -6.09 -22.07 -2.09
CA THR A 69 -5.33 -22.80 -3.12
C THR A 69 -5.55 -22.21 -4.52
N ARG A 70 -6.76 -21.70 -4.79
CA ARG A 70 -7.08 -21.00 -6.04
C ARG A 70 -7.19 -19.50 -5.76
N ARG A 71 -6.32 -18.72 -6.43
CA ARG A 71 -6.25 -17.26 -6.31
C ARG A 71 -6.86 -16.60 -7.53
N GLY A 72 -7.10 -15.30 -7.46
CA GLY A 72 -7.67 -14.48 -8.53
C GLY A 72 -8.74 -13.53 -8.01
N LEU A 73 -9.19 -12.62 -8.87
CA LEU A 73 -10.13 -11.57 -8.51
C LEU A 73 -11.47 -12.09 -7.92
N PRO A 74 -12.12 -13.15 -8.46
CA PRO A 74 -13.35 -13.69 -7.86
C PRO A 74 -13.14 -14.26 -6.46
N ALA A 75 -12.01 -14.95 -6.24
CA ALA A 75 -11.65 -15.47 -4.92
C ALA A 75 -11.39 -14.34 -3.94
N TYR A 76 -10.71 -13.28 -4.37
CA TYR A 76 -10.49 -12.08 -3.58
C TYR A 76 -11.81 -11.40 -3.19
N ALA A 77 -12.73 -11.19 -4.14
CA ALA A 77 -14.02 -10.56 -3.88
C ALA A 77 -14.87 -11.35 -2.87
N ARG A 78 -14.93 -12.70 -2.99
CA ARG A 78 -15.61 -13.55 -2.00
C ARG A 78 -14.98 -13.45 -0.62
N THR A 79 -13.65 -13.42 -0.56
CA THR A 79 -12.90 -13.32 0.70
C THR A 79 -13.14 -11.96 1.36
N ALA A 80 -13.10 -10.88 0.57
CA ALA A 80 -13.39 -9.53 1.04
C ALA A 80 -14.82 -9.41 1.58
N LEU A 81 -15.80 -10.00 0.90
CA LEU A 81 -17.19 -10.02 1.36
C LEU A 81 -17.34 -10.80 2.68
N ALA A 82 -16.73 -11.97 2.79
CA ALA A 82 -16.76 -12.77 4.01
C ALA A 82 -16.05 -12.06 5.18
N ALA A 83 -14.92 -11.40 4.92
CA ALA A 83 -14.22 -10.60 5.92
C ALA A 83 -15.05 -9.38 6.33
N PHE A 84 -15.77 -8.75 5.39
CA PHE A 84 -16.65 -7.64 5.67
C PHE A 84 -17.74 -7.98 6.68
N PHE A 85 -18.37 -9.14 6.60
CA PHE A 85 -19.42 -9.54 7.55
C PHE A 85 -18.87 -9.92 8.94
N SER A 86 -17.60 -10.30 9.03
CA SER A 86 -16.93 -10.64 10.30
C SER A 86 -16.02 -9.52 10.83
N ARG A 87 -16.02 -8.33 10.19
CA ARG A 87 -15.15 -7.23 10.56
C ARG A 87 -15.44 -6.70 11.95
N SER A 88 -14.39 -6.27 12.62
CA SER A 88 -14.44 -5.42 13.80
C SER A 88 -14.11 -3.96 13.44
N THR A 89 -14.59 -3.04 14.24
CA THR A 89 -14.15 -1.64 14.22
C THR A 89 -13.17 -1.44 15.34
N GLU A 90 -12.02 -0.86 15.03
CA GLU A 90 -11.01 -0.52 16.02
C GLU A 90 -10.92 1.00 16.16
N ARG A 91 -10.87 1.47 17.40
CA ARG A 91 -10.56 2.87 17.70
C ARG A 91 -9.05 3.02 17.76
N CYS A 92 -8.48 3.65 16.75
CA CYS A 92 -7.05 3.87 16.64
C CYS A 92 -6.70 5.34 16.88
N HIS A 93 -5.58 5.59 17.54
CA HIS A 93 -4.96 6.92 17.58
C HIS A 93 -3.84 6.95 16.56
N VAL A 94 -3.92 7.89 15.63
CA VAL A 94 -2.93 8.06 14.57
C VAL A 94 -2.21 9.38 14.77
N SER A 95 -0.89 9.33 14.88
CA SER A 95 -0.03 10.51 14.97
C SER A 95 0.84 10.64 13.72
N VAL A 96 0.88 11.84 13.13
CA VAL A 96 1.68 12.20 11.96
C VAL A 96 2.01 13.68 11.99
N GLY A 97 3.27 14.06 11.75
CA GLY A 97 3.70 15.46 11.68
C GLY A 97 3.35 16.29 12.93
N GLY A 98 3.39 15.70 14.12
CA GLY A 98 3.03 16.37 15.38
C GLY A 98 1.51 16.44 15.65
N HIS A 99 0.67 16.05 14.71
CA HIS A 99 -0.79 15.97 14.89
C HIS A 99 -1.20 14.57 15.32
N ARG A 100 -2.14 14.48 16.26
CA ARG A 100 -2.75 13.23 16.70
C ARG A 100 -4.25 13.31 16.51
N GLU A 101 -4.83 12.30 15.85
CA GLU A 101 -6.28 12.17 15.73
C GLU A 101 -6.75 10.77 16.11
N THR A 102 -8.01 10.68 16.54
CA THR A 102 -8.66 9.41 16.85
C THR A 102 -9.59 9.04 15.71
N ILE A 103 -9.43 7.84 15.19
CA ILE A 103 -10.18 7.32 14.04
C ILE A 103 -10.82 6.00 14.43
N ASP A 104 -12.14 5.91 14.37
CA ASP A 104 -12.84 4.64 14.39
C ASP A 104 -12.74 4.06 12.98
N ALA A 105 -11.93 3.03 12.79
CA ALA A 105 -11.63 2.44 11.49
C ALA A 105 -12.02 0.97 11.42
N MET A 106 -12.56 0.55 10.29
CA MET A 106 -12.69 -0.86 9.95
C MET A 106 -11.46 -1.37 9.17
N LEU A 107 -10.70 -0.44 8.58
CA LEU A 107 -9.50 -0.70 7.80
C LEU A 107 -8.57 0.51 7.91
N ILE A 108 -7.29 0.27 8.12
CA ILE A 108 -6.22 1.25 7.91
C ILE A 108 -5.18 0.61 7.00
N ALA A 109 -4.86 1.29 5.91
CA ALA A 109 -3.75 0.98 5.02
C ALA A 109 -2.72 2.11 5.04
N VAL A 110 -1.45 1.76 5.00
CA VAL A 110 -0.37 2.72 4.73
C VAL A 110 0.32 2.27 3.46
N ALA A 111 0.20 3.08 2.43
CA ALA A 111 0.59 2.77 1.07
C ALA A 111 1.81 3.58 0.65
N ASN A 112 2.73 2.92 -0.04
CA ASN A 112 3.85 3.51 -0.75
C ASN A 112 3.51 3.68 -2.24
N SER A 113 2.72 2.76 -2.82
CA SER A 113 2.20 2.85 -4.19
C SER A 113 0.69 3.10 -4.22
N ASP A 114 0.14 3.38 -5.41
CA ASP A 114 -1.27 3.76 -5.56
C ASP A 114 -2.27 2.62 -5.32
N GLN A 115 -1.83 1.36 -5.39
CA GLN A 115 -2.75 0.22 -5.44
C GLN A 115 -2.26 -1.01 -4.68
N TYR A 116 -3.21 -1.84 -4.27
CA TYR A 116 -2.91 -3.17 -3.71
C TYR A 116 -2.50 -4.19 -4.78
N GLY A 117 -2.99 -4.03 -6.00
CA GLY A 117 -2.88 -4.93 -7.12
C GLY A 117 -4.20 -5.06 -7.89
N ASN A 118 -4.15 -5.67 -9.09
CA ASN A 118 -5.31 -5.81 -9.98
C ASN A 118 -6.08 -4.49 -10.22
N ASN A 119 -5.37 -3.35 -10.22
CA ASN A 119 -5.92 -1.99 -10.31
C ASN A 119 -6.85 -1.57 -9.15
N ALA A 120 -6.78 -2.24 -8.00
CA ALA A 120 -7.48 -1.81 -6.79
C ALA A 120 -6.74 -0.66 -6.11
N LYS A 121 -7.07 0.58 -6.48
CA LYS A 121 -6.36 1.80 -6.07
C LYS A 121 -6.83 2.30 -4.72
N ILE A 122 -6.06 2.00 -3.66
CA ILE A 122 -6.32 2.47 -2.30
C ILE A 122 -5.84 3.91 -2.08
N ALA A 123 -4.75 4.30 -2.69
CA ALA A 123 -4.13 5.61 -2.57
C ALA A 123 -3.78 6.17 -3.97
N PRO A 124 -4.76 6.61 -4.79
CA PRO A 124 -4.57 6.93 -6.21
C PRO A 124 -3.48 7.96 -6.52
N HIS A 125 -3.04 8.74 -5.53
CA HIS A 125 -2.02 9.77 -5.68
C HIS A 125 -0.69 9.43 -4.99
N ALA A 126 -0.58 8.23 -4.41
CA ALA A 126 0.67 7.79 -3.79
C ALA A 126 1.78 7.67 -4.84
N ARG A 127 2.97 8.08 -4.45
CA ARG A 127 4.20 8.01 -5.26
C ARG A 127 5.25 7.24 -4.51
N VAL A 128 5.97 6.41 -5.22
CA VAL A 128 7.03 5.55 -4.65
C VAL A 128 8.39 6.26 -4.54
N ASP A 129 8.44 7.58 -4.72
CA ASP A 129 9.70 8.31 -4.86
C ASP A 129 9.69 9.72 -4.25
N ASP A 130 8.71 10.04 -3.40
CA ASP A 130 8.53 11.40 -2.85
C ASP A 130 8.85 11.52 -1.35
N GLY A 131 9.37 10.45 -0.74
CA GLY A 131 9.82 10.44 0.65
C GLY A 131 8.69 10.40 1.68
N VAL A 132 7.47 10.08 1.28
CA VAL A 132 6.32 9.98 2.19
C VAL A 132 5.48 8.75 1.89
N LEU A 133 4.63 8.38 2.85
CA LEU A 133 3.64 7.32 2.74
C LEU A 133 2.23 7.92 2.84
N ASP A 134 1.26 7.26 2.24
CA ASP A 134 -0.15 7.64 2.26
C ASP A 134 -0.95 6.69 3.17
N LEU A 135 -1.43 7.21 4.31
CA LEU A 135 -2.33 6.47 5.18
C LEU A 135 -3.78 6.72 4.75
N VAL A 136 -4.52 5.64 4.55
CA VAL A 136 -5.95 5.65 4.25
C VAL A 136 -6.68 4.85 5.32
N ALA A 137 -7.52 5.52 6.10
CA ALA A 137 -8.37 4.90 7.10
C ALA A 137 -9.83 4.95 6.64
N VAL A 138 -10.47 3.79 6.56
CA VAL A 138 -11.87 3.67 6.16
C VAL A 138 -12.73 3.47 7.40
N ARG A 139 -13.71 4.38 7.59
CA ARG A 139 -14.66 4.30 8.70
C ARG A 139 -15.63 3.13 8.53
N PRO A 140 -16.25 2.66 9.62
CA PRO A 140 -17.28 1.63 9.54
C PRO A 140 -18.44 2.05 8.64
N VAL A 141 -18.83 1.17 7.71
CA VAL A 141 -19.89 1.42 6.74
C VAL A 141 -20.86 0.25 6.63
N GLY A 142 -22.07 0.50 6.17
CA GLY A 142 -23.01 -0.55 5.79
C GLY A 142 -22.63 -1.21 4.47
N LEU A 143 -23.31 -2.31 4.14
CA LEU A 143 -23.00 -3.13 2.95
C LEU A 143 -23.09 -2.33 1.65
N PHE A 144 -24.10 -1.49 1.48
CA PHE A 144 -24.26 -0.67 0.27
C PHE A 144 -23.06 0.27 0.08
N SER A 145 -22.67 1.01 1.12
CA SER A 145 -21.47 1.88 1.06
C SER A 145 -20.19 1.10 0.84
N ALA A 146 -20.08 -0.12 1.38
CA ALA A 146 -18.94 -1.00 1.11
C ALA A 146 -18.85 -1.43 -0.36
N CYS A 147 -19.99 -1.71 -1.01
CA CYS A 147 -20.03 -1.99 -2.44
C CYS A 147 -19.59 -0.77 -3.27
N VAL A 148 -20.04 0.43 -2.90
CA VAL A 148 -19.62 1.68 -3.54
C VAL A 148 -18.11 1.90 -3.38
N LEU A 149 -17.58 1.73 -2.16
CA LEU A 149 -16.13 1.81 -1.90
C LEU A 149 -15.36 0.78 -2.71
N GLY A 150 -15.86 -0.46 -2.77
CA GLY A 150 -15.27 -1.52 -3.60
C GLY A 150 -15.21 -1.14 -5.08
N ALA A 151 -16.28 -0.57 -5.63
CA ALA A 151 -16.30 -0.07 -7.00
C ALA A 151 -15.29 1.10 -7.19
N GLN A 152 -15.21 2.02 -6.23
CA GLN A 152 -14.29 3.16 -6.28
C GLN A 152 -12.81 2.76 -6.21
N LEU A 153 -12.47 1.62 -5.58
CA LEU A 153 -11.11 1.08 -5.62
C LEU A 153 -10.66 0.77 -7.06
N PHE A 154 -11.58 0.30 -7.93
CA PHE A 154 -11.25 -0.09 -9.30
C PHE A 154 -11.49 1.02 -10.32
N LEU A 155 -12.51 1.86 -10.11
CA LEU A 155 -12.90 2.93 -11.03
C LEU A 155 -12.24 4.28 -10.70
N GLY A 156 -11.55 4.37 -9.57
CA GLY A 156 -11.07 5.62 -9.01
C GLY A 156 -12.17 6.34 -8.22
N GLY A 157 -11.78 7.40 -7.50
CA GLY A 157 -12.72 8.22 -6.72
C GLY A 157 -12.78 7.89 -5.22
N LEU A 158 -12.05 6.90 -4.75
CA LEU A 158 -11.90 6.66 -3.31
C LEU A 158 -11.33 7.91 -2.60
N ASP A 159 -10.48 8.68 -3.31
CA ASP A 159 -9.89 9.93 -2.86
C ASP A 159 -10.90 11.04 -2.56
N ARG A 160 -12.06 11.01 -3.17
CA ARG A 160 -13.15 11.97 -2.97
C ARG A 160 -14.20 11.51 -1.97
N ASN A 161 -14.06 10.27 -1.48
CA ASN A 161 -15.06 9.70 -0.58
C ASN A 161 -14.79 10.18 0.87
N PRO A 162 -15.74 10.86 1.52
CA PRO A 162 -15.57 11.38 2.89
C PRO A 162 -15.47 10.29 3.96
N ILE A 163 -15.79 9.05 3.63
CA ILE A 163 -15.66 7.88 4.51
C ILE A 163 -14.18 7.47 4.64
N ALA A 164 -13.36 7.78 3.64
CA ALA A 164 -11.94 7.51 3.64
C ALA A 164 -11.17 8.73 4.17
N ARG A 165 -10.67 8.65 5.40
CA ARG A 165 -9.74 9.64 5.98
C ARG A 165 -8.34 9.38 5.44
N ARG A 166 -7.64 10.43 5.03
CA ARG A 166 -6.30 10.37 4.49
C ARG A 166 -5.35 11.24 5.25
N LEU A 167 -4.16 10.72 5.45
CA LEU A 167 -3.03 11.41 6.04
C LEU A 167 -1.79 11.09 5.23
N ARG A 168 -0.86 12.03 5.18
CA ARG A 168 0.39 11.88 4.44
C ARG A 168 1.57 12.24 5.33
N GLY A 169 2.65 11.44 5.29
CA GLY A 169 3.81 11.73 6.10
C GLY A 169 4.92 10.68 6.00
N ALA A 170 6.10 11.05 6.49
CA ALA A 170 7.26 10.16 6.51
C ALA A 170 7.23 9.18 7.69
N ARG A 171 6.48 9.50 8.74
CA ARG A 171 6.33 8.67 9.94
C ARG A 171 4.91 8.72 10.45
N PHE A 172 4.36 7.54 10.72
CA PHE A 172 3.10 7.37 11.45
C PHE A 172 3.33 6.57 12.72
N LEU A 173 2.66 6.97 13.81
CA LEU A 173 2.48 6.17 15.00
C LEU A 173 0.98 5.82 15.08
N ILE A 174 0.67 4.52 15.02
CA ILE A 174 -0.70 4.02 15.08
C ILE A 174 -0.84 3.20 16.36
N GLU A 175 -1.67 3.68 17.28
CA GLU A 175 -1.98 3.01 18.54
C GLU A 175 -3.38 2.43 18.45
N ARG A 176 -3.51 1.11 18.62
CA ARG A 176 -4.77 0.36 18.60
C ARG A 176 -5.04 -0.28 19.95
N PRO A 177 -6.29 -0.73 20.23
CA PRO A 177 -6.66 -1.24 21.56
C PRO A 177 -5.88 -2.48 22.02
N ALA A 178 -5.44 -3.33 21.09
CA ALA A 178 -4.72 -4.56 21.37
C ALA A 178 -3.76 -4.96 20.25
N ALA A 179 -2.83 -5.85 20.56
CA ALA A 179 -2.04 -6.56 19.56
C ALA A 179 -2.94 -7.36 18.61
N GLY A 180 -2.54 -7.51 17.35
CA GLY A 180 -3.35 -8.21 16.37
C GLY A 180 -2.64 -8.37 15.03
N VAL A 181 -3.37 -8.86 14.04
CA VAL A 181 -2.83 -9.12 12.71
C VAL A 181 -2.66 -7.82 11.93
N ILE A 182 -1.54 -7.73 11.24
CA ILE A 182 -1.27 -6.78 10.16
C ILE A 182 -0.84 -7.57 8.92
N HIS A 183 -0.76 -6.93 7.77
CA HIS A 183 -0.02 -7.45 6.62
C HIS A 183 1.02 -6.46 6.13
N THR A 184 2.07 -6.96 5.48
CA THR A 184 3.01 -6.22 4.65
C THR A 184 3.04 -6.88 3.28
N ASP A 185 2.69 -6.15 2.22
CA ASP A 185 2.61 -6.65 0.83
C ASP A 185 1.78 -7.95 0.68
N GLY A 186 0.75 -8.10 1.53
CA GLY A 186 -0.12 -9.28 1.55
C GLY A 186 0.32 -10.41 2.50
N GLU A 187 1.56 -10.41 3.00
CA GLU A 187 2.03 -11.36 4.02
C GLU A 187 1.59 -10.93 5.41
N THR A 188 1.01 -11.87 6.19
CA THR A 188 0.40 -11.55 7.48
C THR A 188 1.33 -11.82 8.66
N HIS A 189 1.35 -10.89 9.61
CA HIS A 189 2.17 -10.93 10.82
C HIS A 189 1.33 -10.59 12.06
N MET A 190 1.73 -11.13 13.23
CA MET A 190 1.25 -10.61 14.51
C MET A 190 2.09 -9.40 14.89
N ALA A 191 1.45 -8.32 15.27
CA ALA A 191 2.12 -7.09 15.68
C ALA A 191 1.53 -6.53 16.98
N ALA A 192 2.33 -5.70 17.67
CA ALA A 192 1.95 -5.05 18.92
C ALA A 192 0.76 -4.08 18.74
N ALA A 193 0.22 -3.60 19.86
CA ALA A 193 -0.80 -2.55 19.84
C ALA A 193 -0.29 -1.23 19.27
N THR A 194 1.00 -0.95 19.41
CA THR A 194 1.64 0.24 18.85
C THR A 194 2.41 -0.13 17.60
N LEU A 195 2.12 0.55 16.49
CA LEU A 195 2.75 0.36 15.20
C LEU A 195 3.47 1.66 14.82
N GLU A 196 4.78 1.58 14.68
CA GLU A 196 5.58 2.66 14.11
C GLU A 196 5.81 2.35 12.63
N VAL A 197 5.28 3.21 11.75
CA VAL A 197 5.44 3.09 10.31
C VAL A 197 6.36 4.20 9.81
N LEU A 198 7.42 3.83 9.10
CA LEU A 198 8.44 4.75 8.61
C LEU A 198 8.64 4.58 7.12
N VAL A 199 8.75 5.68 6.39
CA VAL A 199 9.30 5.63 5.03
C VAL A 199 10.82 5.38 5.10
N ARG A 200 11.32 4.65 4.12
CA ARG A 200 12.75 4.44 3.85
C ARG A 200 13.06 5.01 2.46
N PRO A 201 13.46 6.28 2.38
CA PRO A 201 13.67 6.93 1.10
C PRO A 201 14.77 6.25 0.29
N ARG A 202 14.53 6.09 -1.02
CA ARG A 202 15.51 5.58 -2.00
C ARG A 202 16.17 4.25 -1.62
N SER A 203 15.45 3.42 -0.88
CA SER A 203 15.98 2.18 -0.30
C SER A 203 15.95 0.98 -1.26
N LEU A 204 15.27 1.12 -2.41
CA LEU A 204 15.14 0.08 -3.42
C LEU A 204 15.55 0.62 -4.79
N ARG A 205 16.54 -0.03 -5.42
CA ARG A 205 16.93 0.24 -6.82
C ARG A 205 16.31 -0.80 -7.74
N LEU A 206 15.47 -0.35 -8.67
CA LEU A 206 14.75 -1.21 -9.60
C LEU A 206 14.90 -0.73 -11.04
N ILE A 207 14.95 -1.68 -11.99
CA ILE A 207 14.86 -1.38 -13.41
C ILE A 207 13.38 -1.21 -13.75
N VAL A 208 13.05 -0.08 -14.35
CA VAL A 208 11.67 0.29 -14.77
C VAL A 208 11.67 0.64 -16.26
N PRO A 209 10.51 0.62 -16.94
CA PRO A 209 10.37 1.11 -18.29
C PRO A 209 10.94 2.54 -18.43
N ALA A 210 11.54 2.84 -19.60
CA ALA A 210 12.14 4.16 -19.83
C ALA A 210 11.13 5.30 -19.70
N ASP A 211 9.86 5.05 -20.05
CA ASP A 211 8.72 5.96 -19.99
C ASP A 211 7.89 5.86 -18.70
N CYS A 212 8.41 5.17 -17.67
CA CYS A 212 7.72 5.04 -16.38
C CYS A 212 7.44 6.41 -15.76
N ALA A 213 6.17 6.81 -15.76
CA ALA A 213 5.70 8.09 -15.21
C ALA A 213 5.57 8.09 -13.67
N ALA A 214 5.55 6.91 -13.04
CA ALA A 214 5.37 6.76 -11.60
C ALA A 214 6.61 7.18 -10.79
N VAL A 215 7.77 7.31 -11.45
CA VAL A 215 9.05 7.66 -10.82
C VAL A 215 9.74 8.73 -11.66
N GLY A 216 10.16 9.84 -11.03
CA GLY A 216 10.98 10.87 -11.68
C GLY A 216 12.34 10.34 -12.13
N SER A 217 12.97 11.01 -13.11
CA SER A 217 14.34 10.69 -13.48
C SER A 217 15.29 11.04 -12.33
N ILE A 218 16.38 10.27 -12.19
CA ILE A 218 17.39 10.52 -11.15
C ILE A 218 18.04 11.90 -11.37
N GLU A 219 18.09 12.37 -12.60
CA GLU A 219 18.70 13.64 -13.01
C GLU A 219 17.88 14.88 -12.63
N ASP A 220 16.55 14.77 -12.52
CA ASP A 220 15.63 15.88 -12.27
C ASP A 220 15.44 16.20 -10.77
N ARG A 221 16.10 15.49 -9.87
CA ARG A 221 15.85 15.63 -8.43
C ARG A 221 16.85 16.55 -7.76
N PRO A 222 16.41 17.62 -7.05
CA PRO A 222 17.30 18.48 -6.30
C PRO A 222 18.04 17.68 -5.21
N ALA A 223 19.36 17.83 -5.16
CA ALA A 223 20.24 17.14 -4.22
C ALA A 223 19.90 17.36 -2.73
N ASN A 224 19.03 18.31 -2.40
CA ASN A 224 18.72 18.78 -1.05
C ASN A 224 17.31 18.46 -0.54
N ALA A 225 16.52 17.59 -1.18
CA ALA A 225 15.16 17.30 -0.75
C ALA A 225 15.06 16.56 0.61
N PHE A 226 16.17 16.11 1.19
CA PHE A 226 16.21 15.28 2.42
C PHE A 226 16.89 15.94 3.63
N ALA A 227 17.26 17.23 3.56
CA ALA A 227 17.93 17.92 4.68
C ALA A 227 16.95 18.42 5.77
N LEU A 228 15.67 18.12 5.68
CA LEU A 228 14.68 18.59 6.64
C LEU A 228 13.95 17.42 7.30
N GLN A 229 14.24 17.28 8.61
CA GLN A 229 13.49 16.55 9.64
C GLN A 229 13.96 15.15 9.98
N LEU A 230 15.18 15.08 10.53
CA LEU A 230 15.43 14.21 11.67
C LEU A 230 15.44 15.08 12.92
N PRO A 231 14.68 14.77 13.98
CA PRO A 231 14.81 15.42 15.26
C PRO A 231 16.15 15.09 15.91
#